data_085ef25962ec53d7fcf8406671bf2692
#
_entry.id   085ef25962ec53d7fcf8406671bf2692
#
_cell.length_a   1.000
_cell.length_b   1.000
_cell.length_c   1.000
_cell.angle_alpha   90.00
_cell.angle_beta   90.00
_cell.angle_gamma   90.00
#
_symmetry.space_group_name_H-M   'P 1'
#
loop_
_entity.id
_entity.type
_entity.pdbx_description
1 polymer ?
#
loop_
_entity_poly.entity_id
_entity_poly.type
_entity_poly.pdbx_seq_one_letter_code
_entity_poly.pdbx_strand_id
1 'polypeptide(L)'
;MSRTIAAALRDAADRFGEHAAVVDGDLRISYADLHGRARDVARTLLAEGIRRGDRVAVCAPNGHEWIEAALGAAYIGAVLVPVNTRYTGPEIVDLLVRTRARAFVVAGPFLGVDRLELVVETAGGLPGDIVSVLRLPEWHGVPARGARITDAELDGAAAAVTPDDPSDIFFTSGTSGRSKGAMSTHAQTLANAANWAELVGVTDADRYLILSPFFHIFGFKAGILAALQCGAAIYPAQTFDVVRAFELIQRERISVLPGVPTVHQMMLDHPDREQYDLSSLRAATTGAATIPVVLIERMRDELRYDRVLTAYGLSEAPVVTMCRADDDPEVIATTSGRAVRDMEVRIADDGEILVRGPNVITEYFEDPEATAKAFDADGWFHTGDAGSMDDAGNLKITDRIKDMFTNGGFNVYPAEIEQVIARIPGVAESAVVGVPEPRLGEVGKAFVVLTAGRTLTETAVIDHCREFLANFKVPRSVEFVSELPRNATGKVLKRVLRGEPDPAAGEKR
;
A
#
# COMPACT_ATOMS: atom_id res chain seq x y z
N MET A 1 -1.00 -24.47 -8.14
CA MET A 1 0.29 -24.51 -8.89
C MET A 1 0.86 -23.13 -8.93
N SER A 2 2.12 -22.96 -8.57
CA SER A 2 2.81 -21.66 -8.69
C SER A 2 2.94 -21.32 -10.19
N ARG A 3 2.60 -20.07 -10.55
CA ARG A 3 2.59 -19.59 -11.94
C ARG A 3 3.21 -18.20 -12.02
N THR A 4 3.55 -17.76 -13.23
CA THR A 4 4.04 -16.41 -13.49
C THR A 4 2.89 -15.42 -13.69
N ILE A 5 3.15 -14.11 -13.55
CA ILE A 5 2.17 -13.04 -13.84
C ILE A 5 1.75 -13.11 -15.30
N ALA A 6 2.68 -13.40 -16.23
CA ALA A 6 2.36 -13.61 -17.66
C ALA A 6 1.35 -14.75 -17.88
N ALA A 7 1.55 -15.88 -17.19
CA ALA A 7 0.61 -17.00 -17.24
C ALA A 7 -0.76 -16.63 -16.64
N ALA A 8 -0.77 -15.90 -15.52
CA ALA A 8 -2.01 -15.43 -14.90
C ALA A 8 -2.80 -14.47 -15.81
N LEU A 9 -2.11 -13.58 -16.51
CA LEU A 9 -2.73 -12.67 -17.47
C LEU A 9 -3.32 -13.42 -18.68
N ARG A 10 -2.61 -14.41 -19.19
CA ARG A 10 -3.10 -15.27 -20.30
C ARG A 10 -4.34 -16.04 -19.86
N ASP A 11 -4.28 -16.71 -18.70
CA ASP A 11 -5.42 -17.43 -18.15
C ASP A 11 -6.63 -16.51 -17.96
N ALA A 12 -6.43 -15.27 -17.52
CA ALA A 12 -7.50 -14.29 -17.36
C ALA A 12 -8.10 -13.90 -18.73
N ALA A 13 -7.26 -13.67 -19.74
CA ALA A 13 -7.73 -13.40 -21.10
C ALA A 13 -8.50 -14.58 -21.70
N ASP A 14 -8.06 -15.82 -21.47
CA ASP A 14 -8.74 -17.02 -21.95
C ASP A 14 -10.09 -17.26 -21.25
N ARG A 15 -10.19 -16.94 -19.96
CA ARG A 15 -11.40 -17.19 -19.16
C ARG A 15 -12.43 -16.07 -19.27
N PHE A 16 -11.98 -14.84 -19.32
CA PHE A 16 -12.85 -13.66 -19.19
C PHE A 16 -12.91 -12.81 -20.47
N GLY A 17 -12.05 -13.07 -21.44
CA GLY A 17 -12.01 -12.50 -22.79
C GLY A 17 -12.61 -11.10 -22.96
N GLU A 18 -13.88 -11.06 -23.27
CA GLU A 18 -14.64 -9.82 -23.54
C GLU A 18 -15.09 -9.06 -22.28
N HIS A 19 -14.91 -9.63 -21.08
CA HIS A 19 -15.22 -8.88 -19.85
C HIS A 19 -14.30 -7.67 -19.76
N ALA A 20 -14.82 -6.57 -19.22
CA ALA A 20 -14.00 -5.39 -18.95
C ALA A 20 -12.93 -5.72 -17.90
N ALA A 21 -11.67 -5.52 -18.26
CA ALA A 21 -10.53 -5.66 -17.35
C ALA A 21 -10.19 -4.31 -16.71
N VAL A 22 -10.19 -3.23 -17.51
CA VAL A 22 -9.89 -1.86 -17.01
C VAL A 22 -10.89 -0.89 -17.61
N VAL A 23 -11.42 -0.02 -16.75
CA VAL A 23 -12.28 1.09 -17.14
C VAL A 23 -11.64 2.38 -16.61
N ASP A 24 -11.04 3.16 -17.51
CA ASP A 24 -10.29 4.37 -17.20
C ASP A 24 -10.91 5.57 -17.94
N GLY A 25 -11.74 6.32 -17.22
CA GLY A 25 -12.59 7.33 -17.82
C GLY A 25 -13.58 6.72 -18.81
N ASP A 26 -13.50 7.14 -20.08
CA ASP A 26 -14.34 6.61 -21.17
C ASP A 26 -13.70 5.38 -21.85
N LEU A 27 -12.44 5.09 -21.56
CA LEU A 27 -11.73 3.94 -22.13
C LEU A 27 -12.16 2.67 -21.41
N ARG A 28 -12.55 1.66 -22.21
CA ARG A 28 -12.87 0.31 -21.73
C ARG A 28 -11.97 -0.69 -22.42
N ILE A 29 -11.20 -1.43 -21.65
CA ILE A 29 -10.25 -2.43 -22.11
C ILE A 29 -10.75 -3.78 -21.64
N SER A 30 -10.98 -4.71 -22.57
CA SER A 30 -11.32 -6.09 -22.24
C SER A 30 -10.10 -6.85 -21.70
N TYR A 31 -10.31 -8.04 -21.13
CA TYR A 31 -9.20 -8.91 -20.70
C TYR A 31 -8.37 -9.37 -21.89
N ALA A 32 -8.98 -9.64 -23.03
CA ALA A 32 -8.29 -9.97 -24.27
C ALA A 32 -7.44 -8.79 -24.77
N ASP A 33 -8.01 -7.58 -24.78
CA ASP A 33 -7.27 -6.37 -25.15
C ASP A 33 -6.14 -6.05 -24.17
N LEU A 34 -6.36 -6.19 -22.87
CA LEU A 34 -5.32 -5.97 -21.85
C LEU A 34 -4.13 -6.92 -22.07
N HIS A 35 -4.40 -8.19 -22.35
CA HIS A 35 -3.35 -9.14 -22.72
C HIS A 35 -2.59 -8.70 -23.99
N GLY A 36 -3.31 -8.28 -25.02
CA GLY A 36 -2.71 -7.75 -26.25
C GLY A 36 -1.81 -6.54 -25.99
N ARG A 37 -2.31 -5.55 -25.26
CA ARG A 37 -1.59 -4.32 -24.90
C ARG A 37 -0.35 -4.60 -24.04
N ALA A 38 -0.44 -5.50 -23.06
CA ALA A 38 0.70 -5.92 -22.27
C ALA A 38 1.77 -6.61 -23.14
N ARG A 39 1.37 -7.42 -24.13
CA ARG A 39 2.28 -8.02 -25.11
C ARG A 39 2.97 -6.96 -25.98
N ASP A 40 2.28 -5.89 -26.37
CA ASP A 40 2.86 -4.79 -27.14
C ASP A 40 3.92 -4.02 -26.32
N VAL A 41 3.65 -3.74 -25.05
CA VAL A 41 4.65 -3.18 -24.14
C VAL A 41 5.85 -4.15 -23.99
N ALA A 42 5.60 -5.42 -23.81
CA ALA A 42 6.64 -6.46 -23.71
C ALA A 42 7.52 -6.52 -24.96
N ARG A 43 6.93 -6.46 -26.18
CA ARG A 43 7.67 -6.36 -27.44
C ARG A 43 8.54 -5.10 -27.48
N THR A 44 8.00 -3.96 -27.08
CA THR A 44 8.75 -2.70 -27.05
C THR A 44 9.95 -2.79 -26.12
N LEU A 45 9.76 -3.29 -24.91
CA LEU A 45 10.85 -3.49 -23.95
C LEU A 45 11.94 -4.43 -24.53
N LEU A 46 11.54 -5.56 -25.15
CA LEU A 46 12.47 -6.47 -25.82
C LEU A 46 13.22 -5.79 -26.96
N ALA A 47 12.52 -5.02 -27.79
CA ALA A 47 13.12 -4.29 -28.91
C ALA A 47 14.15 -3.26 -28.43
N GLU A 48 13.96 -2.68 -27.27
CA GLU A 48 14.87 -1.70 -26.66
C GLU A 48 15.94 -2.34 -25.79
N GLY A 49 16.04 -3.65 -25.79
CA GLY A 49 17.14 -4.37 -25.16
C GLY A 49 16.90 -4.75 -23.70
N ILE A 50 15.67 -4.60 -23.18
CA ILE A 50 15.30 -5.10 -21.85
C ILE A 50 15.15 -6.61 -21.88
N ARG A 51 15.64 -7.26 -20.85
CA ARG A 51 15.67 -8.73 -20.73
C ARG A 51 15.17 -9.17 -19.34
N ARG A 52 14.94 -10.48 -19.18
CA ARG A 52 14.62 -11.12 -17.91
C ARG A 52 15.64 -10.70 -16.84
N GLY A 53 15.14 -10.28 -15.68
CA GLY A 53 15.94 -9.79 -14.56
C GLY A 53 16.34 -8.31 -14.65
N ASP A 54 16.15 -7.62 -15.79
CA ASP A 54 16.32 -6.17 -15.86
C ASP A 54 15.21 -5.44 -15.09
N ARG A 55 15.52 -4.27 -14.52
CA ARG A 55 14.55 -3.49 -13.76
C ARG A 55 13.86 -2.46 -14.66
N VAL A 56 12.54 -2.42 -14.55
CA VAL A 56 11.66 -1.45 -15.22
C VAL A 56 11.05 -0.56 -14.13
N ALA A 57 11.51 0.67 -14.04
CA ALA A 57 10.97 1.65 -13.10
C ALA A 57 9.71 2.31 -13.68
N VAL A 58 8.64 2.41 -12.88
CA VAL A 58 7.37 3.01 -13.31
C VAL A 58 6.99 4.15 -12.35
N CYS A 59 7.06 5.39 -12.82
CA CYS A 59 6.70 6.60 -12.10
C CYS A 59 5.50 7.28 -12.77
N ALA A 60 4.30 6.80 -12.46
CA ALA A 60 3.06 7.29 -13.05
C ALA A 60 1.89 7.19 -12.05
N PRO A 61 0.86 8.02 -12.17
CA PRO A 61 -0.38 7.85 -11.42
C PRO A 61 -1.12 6.59 -11.82
N ASN A 62 -2.17 6.25 -11.08
CA ASN A 62 -3.07 5.16 -11.42
C ASN A 62 -3.70 5.41 -12.80
N GLY A 63 -3.61 4.44 -13.70
CA GLY A 63 -4.12 4.49 -15.06
C GLY A 63 -3.86 3.18 -15.77
N HIS A 64 -4.49 3.01 -16.92
CA HIS A 64 -4.33 1.79 -17.73
C HIS A 64 -2.88 1.60 -18.22
N GLU A 65 -2.16 2.69 -18.55
CA GLU A 65 -0.77 2.62 -19.00
C GLU A 65 0.16 2.05 -17.92
N TRP A 66 -0.10 2.39 -16.65
CA TRP A 66 0.65 1.83 -15.52
C TRP A 66 0.45 0.31 -15.44
N ILE A 67 -0.81 -0.15 -15.61
CA ILE A 67 -1.15 -1.57 -15.59
C ILE A 67 -0.48 -2.29 -16.78
N GLU A 68 -0.58 -1.72 -17.98
CA GLU A 68 0.03 -2.26 -19.21
C GLU A 68 1.56 -2.34 -19.08
N ALA A 69 2.20 -1.29 -18.50
CA ALA A 69 3.64 -1.27 -18.25
C ALA A 69 4.08 -2.37 -17.29
N ALA A 70 3.40 -2.51 -16.14
CA ALA A 70 3.71 -3.51 -15.13
C ALA A 70 3.53 -4.94 -15.66
N LEU A 71 2.41 -5.21 -16.35
CA LEU A 71 2.13 -6.52 -16.93
C LEU A 71 3.06 -6.83 -18.10
N GLY A 72 3.39 -5.84 -18.93
CA GLY A 72 4.34 -6.00 -20.04
C GLY A 72 5.76 -6.30 -19.56
N ALA A 73 6.22 -5.62 -18.50
CA ALA A 73 7.50 -5.92 -17.87
C ALA A 73 7.53 -7.36 -17.31
N ALA A 74 6.50 -7.72 -16.53
CA ALA A 74 6.38 -9.05 -15.97
C ALA A 74 6.26 -10.15 -17.03
N TYR A 75 5.72 -9.83 -18.22
CA TYR A 75 5.55 -10.77 -19.34
C TYR A 75 6.89 -11.35 -19.83
N ILE A 76 7.94 -10.56 -19.80
CA ILE A 76 9.30 -10.95 -20.22
C ILE A 76 10.24 -11.21 -19.04
N GLY A 77 9.71 -11.28 -17.82
CA GLY A 77 10.50 -11.49 -16.60
C GLY A 77 11.38 -10.29 -16.21
N ALA A 78 11.07 -9.10 -16.70
CA ALA A 78 11.66 -7.87 -16.17
C ALA A 78 11.02 -7.53 -14.81
N VAL A 79 11.83 -7.02 -13.89
CA VAL A 79 11.45 -6.76 -12.50
C VAL A 79 10.85 -5.37 -12.38
N LEU A 80 9.60 -5.28 -11.95
CA LEU A 80 8.91 -4.02 -11.73
C LEU A 80 9.51 -3.27 -10.53
N VAL A 81 9.82 -2.00 -10.72
CA VAL A 81 10.23 -1.07 -9.65
C VAL A 81 9.25 0.10 -9.61
N PRO A 82 8.20 0.04 -8.80
CA PRO A 82 7.26 1.13 -8.66
C PRO A 82 7.90 2.33 -7.98
N VAL A 83 7.74 3.51 -8.58
CA VAL A 83 8.27 4.77 -8.08
C VAL A 83 7.14 5.67 -7.61
N ASN A 84 7.21 6.14 -6.37
CA ASN A 84 6.23 7.07 -5.84
C ASN A 84 6.24 8.38 -6.61
N THR A 85 5.10 8.77 -7.15
CA THR A 85 4.93 10.00 -7.93
C THR A 85 5.12 11.29 -7.12
N ARG A 86 5.26 11.20 -5.80
CA ARG A 86 5.51 12.33 -4.91
C ARG A 86 6.97 12.42 -4.45
N TYR A 87 7.84 11.53 -4.91
CA TYR A 87 9.26 11.58 -4.60
C TYR A 87 9.90 12.82 -5.23
N THR A 88 10.92 13.34 -4.55
CA THR A 88 11.81 14.40 -5.04
C THR A 88 12.76 13.85 -6.12
N GLY A 89 13.41 14.76 -6.86
CA GLY A 89 14.40 14.36 -7.87
C GLY A 89 15.51 13.45 -7.30
N PRO A 90 16.17 13.82 -6.21
CA PRO A 90 17.18 12.98 -5.56
C PRO A 90 16.67 11.58 -5.16
N GLU A 91 15.46 11.47 -4.62
CA GLU A 91 14.88 10.18 -4.25
C GLU A 91 14.64 9.28 -5.48
N ILE A 92 14.11 9.84 -6.57
CA ILE A 92 13.90 9.10 -7.81
C ILE A 92 15.23 8.67 -8.40
N VAL A 93 16.22 9.57 -8.47
CA VAL A 93 17.56 9.29 -8.99
C VAL A 93 18.25 8.20 -8.16
N ASP A 94 18.23 8.29 -6.80
CA ASP A 94 18.80 7.24 -5.93
C ASP A 94 18.17 5.88 -6.24
N LEU A 95 16.84 5.82 -6.39
CA LEU A 95 16.15 4.58 -6.70
C LEU A 95 16.55 4.02 -8.07
N LEU A 96 16.56 4.85 -9.12
CA LEU A 96 16.94 4.43 -10.47
C LEU A 96 18.39 3.91 -10.52
N VAL A 97 19.31 4.59 -9.86
CA VAL A 97 20.73 4.21 -9.78
C VAL A 97 20.90 2.91 -8.98
N ARG A 98 20.32 2.84 -7.79
CA ARG A 98 20.43 1.64 -6.91
C ARG A 98 19.88 0.40 -7.56
N THR A 99 18.76 0.51 -8.25
CA THR A 99 18.17 -0.63 -8.94
C THR A 99 18.83 -0.89 -10.29
N ARG A 100 19.73 -0.02 -10.75
CA ARG A 100 20.25 -0.09 -12.11
C ARG A 100 19.12 -0.27 -13.12
N ALA A 101 18.10 0.60 -12.98
CA ALA A 101 16.92 0.56 -13.84
C ALA A 101 17.33 0.72 -15.31
N ARG A 102 16.88 -0.18 -16.17
CA ARG A 102 17.17 -0.14 -17.61
C ARG A 102 16.07 0.51 -18.43
N ALA A 103 14.83 0.45 -17.93
CA ALA A 103 13.72 1.20 -18.51
C ALA A 103 13.09 2.10 -17.47
N PHE A 104 12.64 3.28 -17.91
CA PHE A 104 11.90 4.24 -17.11
C PHE A 104 10.59 4.59 -17.81
N VAL A 105 9.49 4.11 -17.24
CA VAL A 105 8.13 4.47 -17.66
C VAL A 105 7.68 5.65 -16.80
N VAL A 106 7.33 6.78 -17.42
CA VAL A 106 7.09 8.03 -16.71
C VAL A 106 5.89 8.77 -17.26
N ALA A 107 5.06 9.31 -16.35
CA ALA A 107 3.99 10.22 -16.72
C ALA A 107 4.57 11.53 -17.29
N GLY A 108 3.75 12.25 -18.05
CA GLY A 108 3.93 13.68 -18.27
C GLY A 108 3.70 14.47 -16.97
N PRO A 109 3.50 15.79 -17.05
CA PRO A 109 3.26 16.60 -15.85
C PRO A 109 2.09 16.05 -15.02
N PHE A 110 2.37 15.70 -13.78
CA PHE A 110 1.39 15.22 -12.80
C PHE A 110 1.59 15.99 -11.49
N LEU A 111 0.50 16.54 -10.92
CA LEU A 111 0.53 17.46 -9.78
C LEU A 111 1.52 18.63 -9.98
N GLY A 112 1.57 19.15 -11.20
CA GLY A 112 2.40 20.31 -11.56
C GLY A 112 3.88 20.00 -11.81
N VAL A 113 4.32 18.74 -11.80
CA VAL A 113 5.73 18.35 -11.97
C VAL A 113 5.90 17.29 -13.05
N ASP A 114 6.78 17.53 -14.03
CA ASP A 114 7.26 16.51 -14.97
C ASP A 114 8.42 15.73 -14.32
N ARG A 115 8.20 14.47 -14.04
CA ARG A 115 9.17 13.63 -13.33
C ARG A 115 10.39 13.27 -14.18
N LEU A 116 10.26 13.26 -15.50
CA LEU A 116 11.42 13.04 -16.39
C LEU A 116 12.34 14.26 -16.36
N GLU A 117 11.78 15.45 -16.52
CA GLU A 117 12.55 16.69 -16.44
C GLU A 117 13.25 16.81 -15.09
N LEU A 118 12.53 16.55 -13.98
CA LEU A 118 13.07 16.56 -12.63
C LEU A 118 14.27 15.61 -12.47
N VAL A 119 14.20 14.39 -13.02
CA VAL A 119 15.30 13.40 -12.97
C VAL A 119 16.49 13.91 -13.79
N VAL A 120 16.24 14.41 -15.02
CA VAL A 120 17.29 14.91 -15.91
C VAL A 120 18.01 16.12 -15.30
N GLU A 121 17.27 17.06 -14.71
CA GLU A 121 17.85 18.21 -14.02
C GLU A 121 18.67 17.80 -12.80
N THR A 122 18.14 16.89 -11.97
CA THR A 122 18.80 16.44 -10.75
C THR A 122 20.10 15.67 -11.02
N ALA A 123 20.09 14.78 -12.02
CA ALA A 123 21.24 13.92 -12.33
C ALA A 123 22.17 14.50 -13.41
N GLY A 124 21.83 15.63 -14.01
CA GLY A 124 22.56 16.18 -15.16
C GLY A 124 22.42 15.35 -16.44
N GLY A 125 21.37 14.54 -16.53
CA GLY A 125 21.04 13.62 -17.61
C GLY A 125 20.28 12.41 -17.13
N LEU A 126 19.99 11.44 -18.00
CA LEU A 126 19.42 10.16 -17.57
C LEU A 126 20.51 9.33 -16.84
N PRO A 127 20.17 8.62 -15.73
CA PRO A 127 21.06 7.65 -15.12
C PRO A 127 21.59 6.64 -16.15
N GLY A 128 22.88 6.30 -16.08
CA GLY A 128 23.64 5.64 -17.16
C GLY A 128 23.14 4.26 -17.58
N ASP A 129 22.37 3.55 -16.77
CA ASP A 129 21.80 2.24 -17.10
C ASP A 129 20.50 2.31 -17.88
N ILE A 130 19.83 3.46 -17.93
CA ILE A 130 18.57 3.63 -18.65
C ILE A 130 18.81 3.65 -20.16
N VAL A 131 18.28 2.64 -20.86
CA VAL A 131 18.33 2.52 -22.32
C VAL A 131 16.98 2.75 -22.97
N SER A 132 15.89 2.78 -22.19
CA SER A 132 14.51 2.95 -22.65
C SER A 132 13.76 3.95 -21.77
N VAL A 133 13.11 4.92 -22.40
CA VAL A 133 12.15 5.81 -21.73
C VAL A 133 10.81 5.72 -22.46
N LEU A 134 9.76 5.37 -21.71
CA LEU A 134 8.39 5.31 -22.19
C LEU A 134 7.57 6.40 -21.47
N ARG A 135 7.10 7.40 -22.24
CA ARG A 135 6.28 8.49 -21.69
C ARG A 135 4.80 8.21 -21.90
N LEU A 136 3.97 8.39 -20.88
CA LEU A 136 2.53 8.20 -20.99
C LEU A 136 1.86 9.07 -22.07
N PRO A 137 2.22 10.36 -22.25
CA PRO A 137 1.67 11.16 -23.35
C PRO A 137 1.92 10.59 -24.76
N GLU A 138 2.93 9.74 -24.89
CA GLU A 138 3.33 9.10 -26.15
C GLU A 138 2.93 7.63 -26.22
N TRP A 139 2.07 7.18 -25.28
CA TRP A 139 1.75 5.75 -25.07
C TRP A 139 1.18 5.05 -26.31
N HIS A 140 0.39 5.78 -27.10
CA HIS A 140 -0.16 5.28 -28.36
C HIS A 140 0.90 4.86 -29.39
N GLY A 141 2.11 5.38 -29.28
CA GLY A 141 3.26 5.04 -30.14
C GLY A 141 4.07 3.81 -29.65
N VAL A 142 3.82 3.33 -28.44
CA VAL A 142 4.56 2.21 -27.83
C VAL A 142 4.50 0.94 -28.69
N PRO A 143 3.34 0.50 -29.22
CA PRO A 143 3.29 -0.71 -30.03
C PRO A 143 4.19 -0.67 -31.27
N ALA A 144 4.31 0.49 -31.92
CA ALA A 144 5.12 0.68 -33.12
C ALA A 144 6.62 0.48 -32.84
N ARG A 145 7.10 0.83 -31.64
CA ARG A 145 8.50 0.67 -31.21
C ARG A 145 8.89 -0.82 -31.09
N GLY A 146 7.92 -1.68 -30.76
CA GLY A 146 8.10 -3.12 -30.61
C GLY A 146 7.87 -3.94 -31.88
N ALA A 147 7.44 -3.34 -33.00
CA ALA A 147 6.95 -4.03 -34.18
C ALA A 147 7.94 -5.03 -34.83
N ARG A 148 9.24 -4.92 -34.58
CA ARG A 148 10.26 -5.85 -35.09
C ARG A 148 10.33 -7.19 -34.33
N ILE A 149 9.75 -7.28 -33.13
CA ILE A 149 9.77 -8.48 -32.30
C ILE A 149 8.63 -9.40 -32.74
N THR A 150 8.97 -10.60 -33.16
CA THR A 150 8.01 -11.61 -33.59
C THR A 150 7.28 -12.24 -32.39
N ASP A 151 6.12 -12.87 -32.66
CA ASP A 151 5.42 -13.62 -31.61
C ASP A 151 6.28 -14.76 -31.06
N ALA A 152 7.04 -15.43 -31.87
CA ALA A 152 7.93 -16.52 -31.41
C ALA A 152 9.02 -16.02 -30.45
N GLU A 153 9.61 -14.87 -30.73
CA GLU A 153 10.60 -14.25 -29.81
C GLU A 153 9.96 -13.84 -28.50
N LEU A 154 8.78 -13.20 -28.56
CA LEU A 154 8.05 -12.78 -27.33
C LEU A 154 7.60 -13.99 -26.51
N ASP A 155 7.02 -15.00 -27.13
CA ASP A 155 6.54 -16.20 -26.44
C ASP A 155 7.71 -17.03 -25.90
N GLY A 156 8.85 -17.04 -26.59
CA GLY A 156 10.10 -17.60 -26.06
C GLY A 156 10.61 -16.89 -24.82
N ALA A 157 10.56 -15.56 -24.81
CA ALA A 157 10.93 -14.77 -23.62
C ALA A 157 9.98 -15.05 -22.46
N ALA A 158 8.67 -15.08 -22.70
CA ALA A 158 7.67 -15.38 -21.69
C ALA A 158 7.80 -16.81 -21.13
N ALA A 159 8.12 -17.79 -21.96
CA ALA A 159 8.32 -19.18 -21.54
C ALA A 159 9.58 -19.38 -20.69
N ALA A 160 10.56 -18.48 -20.79
CA ALA A 160 11.78 -18.52 -19.98
C ALA A 160 11.59 -18.00 -18.55
N VAL A 161 10.47 -17.32 -18.29
CA VAL A 161 10.15 -16.78 -16.96
C VAL A 161 9.64 -17.89 -16.05
N THR A 162 10.17 -17.96 -14.83
CA THR A 162 9.78 -18.96 -13.84
C THR A 162 9.02 -18.33 -12.67
N PRO A 163 8.23 -19.12 -11.92
CA PRO A 163 7.54 -18.61 -10.72
C PRO A 163 8.49 -18.05 -9.66
N ASP A 164 9.73 -18.52 -9.60
CA ASP A 164 10.74 -18.14 -8.60
C ASP A 164 11.55 -16.92 -9.04
N ASP A 165 11.35 -16.43 -10.26
CA ASP A 165 11.99 -15.18 -10.68
C ASP A 165 11.45 -13.99 -9.90
N PRO A 166 12.31 -12.99 -9.62
CA PRO A 166 11.85 -11.72 -9.08
C PRO A 166 10.81 -11.06 -10.01
N SER A 167 9.70 -10.63 -9.45
CA SER A 167 8.64 -9.92 -10.18
C SER A 167 8.61 -8.42 -9.89
N ASP A 168 8.92 -8.05 -8.66
CA ASP A 168 8.81 -6.68 -8.20
C ASP A 168 9.76 -6.36 -7.02
N ILE A 169 10.14 -5.08 -6.92
CA ILE A 169 10.91 -4.52 -5.81
C ILE A 169 10.20 -3.28 -5.31
N PHE A 170 9.56 -3.37 -4.13
CA PHE A 170 8.91 -2.24 -3.48
C PHE A 170 9.82 -1.62 -2.44
N PHE A 171 10.13 -0.32 -2.60
CA PHE A 171 10.95 0.38 -1.64
C PHE A 171 10.14 0.85 -0.44
N THR A 172 10.58 0.45 0.76
CA THR A 172 9.95 0.83 2.01
C THR A 172 10.65 2.06 2.59
N SER A 173 9.88 2.95 3.19
CA SER A 173 10.46 4.03 4.00
C SER A 173 11.06 3.42 5.28
N GLY A 174 12.31 3.01 5.20
CA GLY A 174 13.04 2.45 6.33
C GLY A 174 13.13 3.42 7.49
N THR A 175 13.18 2.87 8.70
CA THR A 175 13.30 3.63 9.95
C THR A 175 14.74 4.07 10.22
N SER A 176 15.70 3.51 9.49
CA SER A 176 17.15 3.77 9.60
C SER A 176 17.68 4.78 8.58
N GLY A 177 16.83 5.53 7.92
CA GLY A 177 17.20 6.63 7.00
C GLY A 177 17.19 6.23 5.52
N ARG A 178 17.66 5.06 5.12
CA ARG A 178 17.66 4.62 3.71
C ARG A 178 16.56 3.59 3.45
N SER A 179 15.76 3.80 2.41
CA SER A 179 14.70 2.85 2.02
C SER A 179 15.28 1.50 1.60
N LYS A 180 14.63 0.39 1.98
CA LYS A 180 15.00 -0.97 1.60
C LYS A 180 14.09 -1.46 0.48
N GLY A 181 14.63 -2.19 -0.48
CA GLY A 181 13.86 -2.78 -1.58
C GLY A 181 13.35 -4.17 -1.21
N ALA A 182 12.09 -4.30 -0.82
CA ALA A 182 11.45 -5.59 -0.56
C ALA A 182 11.21 -6.29 -1.91
N MET A 183 11.91 -7.42 -2.15
CA MET A 183 11.85 -8.14 -3.41
C MET A 183 10.96 -9.37 -3.31
N SER A 184 9.99 -9.48 -4.22
CA SER A 184 9.09 -10.64 -4.30
C SER A 184 9.23 -11.37 -5.61
N THR A 185 8.98 -12.69 -5.59
CA THR A 185 8.90 -13.52 -6.79
C THR A 185 7.50 -13.47 -7.41
N HIS A 186 7.36 -13.94 -8.66
CA HIS A 186 6.05 -14.09 -9.30
C HIS A 186 5.10 -14.96 -8.48
N ALA A 187 5.60 -16.06 -7.91
CA ALA A 187 4.78 -16.96 -7.09
C ALA A 187 4.28 -16.27 -5.82
N GLN A 188 5.15 -15.58 -5.10
CA GLN A 188 4.81 -14.84 -3.88
C GLN A 188 3.79 -13.73 -4.16
N THR A 189 4.04 -12.95 -5.20
CA THR A 189 3.17 -11.84 -5.59
C THR A 189 1.76 -12.30 -5.97
N LEU A 190 1.64 -13.41 -6.72
CA LEU A 190 0.33 -13.99 -7.05
C LEU A 190 -0.35 -14.68 -5.88
N ALA A 191 0.40 -15.32 -4.97
CA ALA A 191 -0.17 -15.91 -3.76
C ALA A 191 -0.78 -14.83 -2.84
N ASN A 192 -0.08 -13.72 -2.66
CA ASN A 192 -0.61 -12.55 -1.93
C ASN A 192 -1.93 -12.04 -2.52
N ALA A 193 -1.95 -11.86 -3.84
CA ALA A 193 -3.14 -11.39 -4.56
C ALA A 193 -4.31 -12.37 -4.46
N ALA A 194 -4.03 -13.69 -4.52
CA ALA A 194 -5.04 -14.73 -4.40
C ALA A 194 -5.65 -14.78 -2.98
N ASN A 195 -4.82 -14.72 -1.94
CA ASN A 195 -5.27 -14.68 -0.54
C ASN A 195 -6.17 -13.47 -0.29
N TRP A 196 -5.76 -12.30 -0.80
CA TRP A 196 -6.57 -11.09 -0.71
C TRP A 196 -7.92 -11.26 -1.42
N ALA A 197 -7.91 -11.68 -2.68
CA ALA A 197 -9.11 -11.84 -3.49
C ALA A 197 -10.12 -12.82 -2.88
N GLU A 198 -9.63 -13.94 -2.34
CA GLU A 198 -10.45 -14.96 -1.68
C GLU A 198 -11.14 -14.41 -0.42
N LEU A 199 -10.40 -13.73 0.45
CA LEU A 199 -10.94 -13.22 1.71
C LEU A 199 -11.90 -12.04 1.51
N VAL A 200 -11.58 -11.13 0.58
CA VAL A 200 -12.51 -10.05 0.18
C VAL A 200 -13.71 -10.63 -0.59
N GLY A 201 -13.55 -11.80 -1.18
CA GLY A 201 -14.55 -12.47 -2.00
C GLY A 201 -14.75 -11.77 -3.34
N VAL A 202 -13.65 -11.38 -3.99
CA VAL A 202 -13.69 -10.76 -5.32
C VAL A 202 -14.09 -11.77 -6.38
N THR A 203 -14.96 -11.39 -7.30
CA THR A 203 -15.47 -12.22 -8.40
C THR A 203 -15.42 -11.47 -9.72
N ASP A 204 -15.72 -12.14 -10.83
CA ASP A 204 -15.80 -11.57 -12.18
C ASP A 204 -17.00 -10.61 -12.38
N ALA A 205 -17.95 -10.65 -11.47
CA ALA A 205 -19.07 -9.68 -11.46
C ALA A 205 -18.67 -8.33 -10.82
N ASP A 206 -17.51 -8.25 -10.17
CA ASP A 206 -17.11 -7.08 -9.40
C ASP A 206 -16.52 -5.96 -10.24
N ARG A 207 -16.79 -4.76 -9.74
CA ARG A 207 -16.24 -3.49 -10.21
C ARG A 207 -15.44 -2.87 -9.10
N TYR A 208 -14.14 -2.96 -9.24
CA TYR A 208 -13.16 -2.72 -8.19
C TYR A 208 -12.54 -1.32 -8.34
N LEU A 209 -13.01 -0.37 -7.53
CA LEU A 209 -12.42 0.98 -7.48
C LEU A 209 -11.13 0.96 -6.66
N ILE A 210 -10.01 1.23 -7.31
CA ILE A 210 -8.70 1.24 -6.67
C ILE A 210 -8.25 2.69 -6.44
N LEU A 211 -8.38 3.13 -5.19
CA LEU A 211 -7.92 4.45 -4.73
C LEU A 211 -6.44 4.41 -4.33
N SER A 212 -5.96 3.27 -3.86
CA SER A 212 -4.58 3.10 -3.44
C SER A 212 -3.62 3.28 -4.62
N PRO A 213 -2.52 4.03 -4.45
CA PRO A 213 -1.56 4.20 -5.52
C PRO A 213 -1.00 2.86 -6.03
N PHE A 214 -0.87 2.70 -7.34
CA PHE A 214 -0.32 1.50 -7.95
C PHE A 214 1.17 1.29 -7.63
N PHE A 215 1.88 2.37 -7.31
CA PHE A 215 3.25 2.27 -6.83
C PHE A 215 3.36 1.74 -5.38
N HIS A 216 2.26 1.45 -4.72
CA HIS A 216 2.20 0.80 -3.42
C HIS A 216 1.73 -0.65 -3.56
N ILE A 217 2.25 -1.55 -2.72
CA ILE A 217 1.90 -2.99 -2.76
C ILE A 217 0.38 -3.23 -2.75
N PHE A 218 -0.36 -2.39 -2.00
CA PHE A 218 -1.79 -2.53 -1.87
C PHE A 218 -2.51 -2.24 -3.19
N GLY A 219 -2.10 -1.19 -3.93
CA GLY A 219 -2.65 -0.90 -5.26
C GLY A 219 -2.30 -1.97 -6.30
N PHE A 220 -1.06 -2.47 -6.28
CA PHE A 220 -0.62 -3.46 -7.25
C PHE A 220 -1.09 -4.88 -6.92
N LYS A 221 -0.72 -5.42 -5.72
CA LYS A 221 -0.99 -6.83 -5.39
C LYS A 221 -2.44 -7.06 -4.97
N ALA A 222 -2.94 -6.26 -4.04
CA ALA A 222 -4.31 -6.37 -3.54
C ALA A 222 -5.36 -5.75 -4.49
N GLY A 223 -4.95 -4.78 -5.31
CA GLY A 223 -5.80 -4.18 -6.34
C GLY A 223 -5.69 -4.90 -7.68
N ILE A 224 -4.67 -4.55 -8.48
CA ILE A 224 -4.56 -5.00 -9.89
C ILE A 224 -4.51 -6.51 -10.01
N LEU A 225 -3.60 -7.17 -9.30
CA LEU A 225 -3.41 -8.62 -9.47
C LEU A 225 -4.51 -9.46 -8.83
N ALA A 226 -5.14 -8.96 -7.76
CA ALA A 226 -6.32 -9.62 -7.18
C ALA A 226 -7.50 -9.58 -8.17
N ALA A 227 -7.81 -8.41 -8.75
CA ALA A 227 -8.84 -8.26 -9.76
C ALA A 227 -8.54 -9.11 -11.00
N LEU A 228 -7.30 -9.08 -11.49
CA LEU A 228 -6.85 -9.87 -12.66
C LEU A 228 -7.14 -11.37 -12.49
N GLN A 229 -6.84 -11.94 -11.32
CA GLN A 229 -7.02 -13.37 -11.08
C GLN A 229 -8.49 -13.80 -11.01
N CYS A 230 -9.39 -12.87 -10.65
CA CYS A 230 -10.81 -13.12 -10.47
C CYS A 230 -11.68 -12.70 -11.66
N GLY A 231 -11.14 -11.93 -12.61
CA GLY A 231 -11.93 -11.41 -13.73
C GLY A 231 -12.70 -10.12 -13.41
N ALA A 232 -12.42 -9.47 -12.28
CA ALA A 232 -13.07 -8.23 -11.88
C ALA A 232 -12.62 -7.02 -12.71
N ALA A 233 -13.50 -6.08 -12.98
CA ALA A 233 -13.18 -4.85 -13.70
C ALA A 233 -12.47 -3.85 -12.78
N ILE A 234 -11.28 -3.37 -13.17
CA ILE A 234 -10.47 -2.41 -12.45
C ILE A 234 -10.88 -0.99 -12.85
N TYR A 235 -11.17 -0.15 -11.85
CA TYR A 235 -11.43 1.27 -11.99
C TYR A 235 -10.31 2.05 -11.30
N PRO A 236 -9.28 2.52 -12.03
CA PRO A 236 -8.18 3.28 -11.43
C PRO A 236 -8.61 4.70 -11.08
N ALA A 237 -8.30 5.16 -9.87
CA ALA A 237 -8.45 6.55 -9.50
C ALA A 237 -7.07 7.19 -9.27
N GLN A 238 -6.78 8.28 -9.96
CA GLN A 238 -5.49 8.98 -9.86
C GLN A 238 -5.33 9.70 -8.52
N THR A 239 -6.44 10.27 -8.04
CA THR A 239 -6.54 10.97 -6.75
C THR A 239 -7.90 10.69 -6.15
N PHE A 240 -7.98 10.72 -4.82
CA PHE A 240 -9.26 10.60 -4.13
C PHE A 240 -9.98 11.95 -4.06
N ASP A 241 -11.20 11.95 -4.53
CA ASP A 241 -12.19 13.02 -4.37
C ASP A 241 -13.54 12.35 -4.08
N VAL A 242 -14.22 12.77 -3.00
CA VAL A 242 -15.43 12.11 -2.51
C VAL A 242 -16.58 12.18 -3.51
N VAL A 243 -16.79 13.35 -4.10
CA VAL A 243 -17.90 13.57 -5.04
C VAL A 243 -17.69 12.75 -6.31
N ARG A 244 -16.46 12.78 -6.86
CA ARG A 244 -16.11 11.94 -8.02
C ARG A 244 -16.22 10.45 -7.72
N ALA A 245 -15.89 10.03 -6.49
CA ALA A 245 -16.07 8.64 -6.08
C ALA A 245 -17.57 8.28 -6.06
N PHE A 246 -18.45 9.13 -5.53
CA PHE A 246 -19.90 8.90 -5.54
C PHE A 246 -20.46 8.83 -6.95
N GLU A 247 -20.09 9.79 -7.82
CA GLU A 247 -20.50 9.78 -9.23
C GLU A 247 -20.08 8.47 -9.94
N LEU A 248 -18.85 8.03 -9.68
CA LEU A 248 -18.31 6.80 -10.27
C LEU A 248 -19.01 5.56 -9.73
N ILE A 249 -19.25 5.49 -8.40
CA ILE A 249 -19.98 4.38 -7.78
C ILE A 249 -21.38 4.26 -8.38
N GLN A 250 -22.11 5.34 -8.47
CA GLN A 250 -23.46 5.36 -9.04
C GLN A 250 -23.47 4.98 -10.52
N ARG A 251 -22.61 5.65 -11.33
CA ARG A 251 -22.59 5.47 -12.78
C ARG A 251 -22.12 4.08 -13.19
N GLU A 252 -21.06 3.61 -12.57
CA GLU A 252 -20.40 2.36 -12.93
C GLU A 252 -20.80 1.18 -12.03
N ARG A 253 -21.67 1.42 -11.04
CA ARG A 253 -22.10 0.36 -10.09
C ARG A 253 -20.91 -0.31 -9.39
N ILE A 254 -19.97 0.49 -8.89
CA ILE A 254 -18.80 -0.01 -8.14
C ILE A 254 -19.27 -0.89 -6.98
N SER A 255 -18.63 -2.05 -6.81
CA SER A 255 -19.02 -3.04 -5.80
C SER A 255 -17.96 -3.26 -4.73
N VAL A 256 -16.67 -3.05 -5.05
CA VAL A 256 -15.55 -3.24 -4.13
C VAL A 256 -14.76 -1.94 -4.00
N LEU A 257 -14.60 -1.45 -2.77
CA LEU A 257 -13.91 -0.20 -2.47
C LEU A 257 -13.00 -0.36 -1.23
N PRO A 258 -11.76 -0.81 -1.39
CA PRO A 258 -10.77 -0.73 -0.32
C PRO A 258 -10.32 0.72 -0.09
N GLY A 259 -10.18 1.10 1.16
CA GLY A 259 -9.72 2.43 1.52
C GLY A 259 -9.22 2.50 2.95
N VAL A 260 -8.38 3.50 3.23
CA VAL A 260 -8.02 3.82 4.62
C VAL A 260 -9.24 4.35 5.37
N PRO A 261 -9.28 4.29 6.72
CA PRO A 261 -10.44 4.73 7.50
C PRO A 261 -10.95 6.13 7.13
N THR A 262 -10.04 7.06 6.83
CA THR A 262 -10.38 8.43 6.45
C THR A 262 -11.17 8.53 5.14
N VAL A 263 -10.98 7.63 4.19
CA VAL A 263 -11.75 7.59 2.95
C VAL A 263 -13.22 7.31 3.27
N HIS A 264 -13.47 6.26 4.06
CA HIS A 264 -14.84 5.88 4.43
C HIS A 264 -15.49 6.92 5.35
N GLN A 265 -14.72 7.53 6.27
CA GLN A 265 -15.21 8.61 7.12
C GLN A 265 -15.64 9.83 6.28
N MET A 266 -14.81 10.26 5.31
CA MET A 266 -15.16 11.37 4.42
C MET A 266 -16.42 11.08 3.60
N MET A 267 -16.59 9.84 3.13
CA MET A 267 -17.81 9.43 2.44
C MET A 267 -19.04 9.46 3.35
N LEU A 268 -18.92 8.95 4.57
CA LEU A 268 -19.99 8.93 5.56
C LEU A 268 -20.45 10.32 6.00
N ASP A 269 -19.51 11.24 6.16
CA ASP A 269 -19.77 12.60 6.67
C ASP A 269 -20.07 13.61 5.57
N HIS A 270 -20.05 13.20 4.27
CA HIS A 270 -20.32 14.12 3.19
C HIS A 270 -21.81 14.52 3.14
N PRO A 271 -22.15 15.82 3.14
CA PRO A 271 -23.53 16.30 3.21
C PRO A 271 -24.42 15.83 2.05
N ASP A 272 -23.83 15.64 0.87
CA ASP A 272 -24.58 15.26 -0.34
C ASP A 272 -24.62 13.74 -0.56
N ARG A 273 -24.13 12.92 0.38
CA ARG A 273 -24.09 11.44 0.24
C ARG A 273 -25.42 10.84 -0.20
N GLU A 274 -26.54 11.30 0.39
CA GLU A 274 -27.87 10.77 0.13
C GLU A 274 -28.40 11.11 -1.28
N GLN A 275 -27.72 11.99 -2.02
CA GLN A 275 -28.08 12.32 -3.41
C GLN A 275 -27.58 11.27 -4.40
N TYR A 276 -26.72 10.34 -3.96
CA TYR A 276 -26.09 9.32 -4.81
C TYR A 276 -26.57 7.91 -4.47
N ASP A 277 -26.76 7.09 -5.50
CA ASP A 277 -27.04 5.66 -5.32
C ASP A 277 -25.72 4.89 -5.08
N LEU A 278 -25.46 4.59 -3.82
CA LEU A 278 -24.30 3.80 -3.38
C LEU A 278 -24.63 2.32 -3.14
N SER A 279 -25.84 1.87 -3.51
CA SER A 279 -26.35 0.52 -3.21
C SER A 279 -25.63 -0.63 -3.89
N SER A 280 -24.71 -0.34 -4.82
CA SER A 280 -23.86 -1.36 -5.44
C SER A 280 -22.65 -1.77 -4.59
N LEU A 281 -22.27 -0.95 -3.59
CA LEU A 281 -21.16 -1.26 -2.69
C LEU A 281 -21.50 -2.52 -1.87
N ARG A 282 -20.61 -3.51 -1.90
CA ARG A 282 -20.79 -4.76 -1.15
C ARG A 282 -19.58 -5.13 -0.27
N ALA A 283 -18.37 -4.78 -0.69
CA ALA A 283 -17.17 -5.13 0.05
C ALA A 283 -16.21 -3.95 0.18
N ALA A 284 -15.74 -3.74 1.38
CA ALA A 284 -14.70 -2.79 1.72
C ALA A 284 -13.62 -3.47 2.55
N THR A 285 -12.41 -2.98 2.42
CA THR A 285 -11.35 -3.25 3.39
C THR A 285 -10.84 -1.94 3.93
N THR A 286 -10.48 -1.92 5.19
CA THR A 286 -9.89 -0.76 5.84
C THR A 286 -8.77 -1.20 6.75
N GLY A 287 -7.84 -0.31 7.10
CA GLY A 287 -6.67 -0.68 7.90
C GLY A 287 -5.60 0.41 7.86
N ALA A 288 -4.38 0.04 8.23
CA ALA A 288 -3.20 0.91 8.33
C ALA A 288 -3.29 2.01 9.41
N ALA A 289 -4.38 2.06 10.18
CA ALA A 289 -4.59 2.98 11.30
C ALA A 289 -5.58 2.35 12.29
N THR A 290 -5.69 2.95 13.48
CA THR A 290 -6.72 2.59 14.46
C THR A 290 -8.12 2.86 13.90
N ILE A 291 -9.01 1.88 14.02
CA ILE A 291 -10.35 1.93 13.48
C ILE A 291 -11.35 1.97 14.65
N PRO A 292 -12.15 3.04 14.79
CA PRO A 292 -13.24 3.04 15.76
C PRO A 292 -14.32 2.00 15.39
N VAL A 293 -14.83 1.25 16.38
CA VAL A 293 -15.92 0.27 16.15
C VAL A 293 -17.10 0.92 15.43
N VAL A 294 -17.46 2.13 15.86
CA VAL A 294 -18.56 2.91 15.26
C VAL A 294 -18.34 3.18 13.76
N LEU A 295 -17.11 3.26 13.28
CA LEU A 295 -16.85 3.42 11.85
C LEU A 295 -17.23 2.15 11.07
N ILE A 296 -16.89 0.97 11.60
CA ILE A 296 -17.25 -0.31 11.00
C ILE A 296 -18.78 -0.48 10.94
N GLU A 297 -19.45 -0.15 12.04
CA GLU A 297 -20.92 -0.17 12.11
C GLU A 297 -21.53 0.78 11.09
N ARG A 298 -21.09 2.03 11.05
CA ARG A 298 -21.57 3.02 10.08
C ARG A 298 -21.29 2.61 8.62
N MET A 299 -20.16 2.00 8.33
CA MET A 299 -19.85 1.46 7.00
C MET A 299 -20.86 0.38 6.59
N ARG A 300 -21.24 -0.52 7.51
CA ARG A 300 -22.26 -1.55 7.26
C ARG A 300 -23.66 -0.95 7.11
N ASP A 301 -24.06 -0.08 8.03
CA ASP A 301 -25.44 0.41 8.12
C ASP A 301 -25.74 1.51 7.11
N GLU A 302 -24.82 2.48 6.94
CA GLU A 302 -25.06 3.68 6.16
C GLU A 302 -24.51 3.58 4.71
N LEU A 303 -23.34 2.93 4.50
CA LEU A 303 -22.81 2.65 3.15
C LEU A 303 -23.22 1.26 2.64
N ARG A 304 -23.90 0.46 3.48
CA ARG A 304 -24.50 -0.83 3.14
C ARG A 304 -23.51 -1.87 2.64
N TYR A 305 -22.28 -1.83 3.14
CA TYR A 305 -21.34 -2.90 2.84
C TYR A 305 -21.77 -4.21 3.50
N ASP A 306 -21.98 -5.26 2.71
CA ASP A 306 -22.20 -6.62 3.23
C ASP A 306 -20.93 -7.15 3.94
N ARG A 307 -19.75 -6.69 3.48
CA ARG A 307 -18.47 -7.16 3.97
C ARG A 307 -17.52 -5.99 4.20
N VAL A 308 -17.18 -5.77 5.46
CA VAL A 308 -16.12 -4.84 5.88
C VAL A 308 -15.04 -5.66 6.58
N LEU A 309 -13.80 -5.55 6.12
CA LEU A 309 -12.69 -6.35 6.65
C LEU A 309 -11.51 -5.46 7.01
N THR A 310 -10.73 -5.92 7.98
CA THR A 310 -9.43 -5.37 8.31
C THR A 310 -8.35 -6.40 8.04
N ALA A 311 -7.13 -5.94 7.76
CA ALA A 311 -6.00 -6.79 7.45
C ALA A 311 -4.72 -6.19 8.01
N TYR A 312 -3.74 -7.05 8.26
CA TYR A 312 -2.37 -6.67 8.57
C TYR A 312 -1.44 -7.19 7.49
N GLY A 313 -0.50 -6.34 7.14
CA GLY A 313 0.59 -6.66 6.24
C GLY A 313 1.57 -5.49 6.12
N LEU A 314 2.71 -5.76 5.56
CA LEU A 314 3.81 -4.83 5.32
C LEU A 314 4.37 -5.08 3.92
N SER A 315 5.25 -4.22 3.43
CA SER A 315 5.82 -4.40 2.08
C SER A 315 6.55 -5.72 1.94
N GLU A 316 7.13 -6.19 3.00
CA GLU A 316 7.86 -7.45 3.12
C GLU A 316 6.93 -8.68 3.22
N ALA A 317 5.68 -8.49 3.64
CA ALA A 317 4.65 -9.53 3.74
C ALA A 317 3.26 -8.88 3.54
N PRO A 318 2.80 -8.69 2.31
CA PRO A 318 1.66 -7.81 1.99
C PRO A 318 0.31 -8.21 2.63
N VAL A 319 0.08 -9.49 2.83
CA VAL A 319 -1.11 -10.00 3.52
C VAL A 319 -0.67 -11.10 4.49
N VAL A 320 -0.68 -10.81 5.77
CA VAL A 320 -0.29 -11.73 6.86
C VAL A 320 -1.51 -12.26 7.57
N THR A 321 -2.35 -11.35 8.08
CA THR A 321 -3.63 -11.69 8.70
C THR A 321 -4.76 -10.88 8.09
N MET A 322 -5.98 -11.39 8.21
CA MET A 322 -7.17 -10.69 7.76
C MET A 322 -8.40 -11.19 8.54
N CYS A 323 -9.34 -10.31 8.84
CA CYS A 323 -10.64 -10.68 9.37
C CYS A 323 -11.43 -11.53 8.38
N ARG A 324 -12.44 -12.23 8.86
CA ARG A 324 -13.37 -13.02 8.05
C ARG A 324 -14.69 -12.26 7.90
N ALA A 325 -15.44 -12.61 6.87
CA ALA A 325 -16.71 -11.92 6.56
C ALA A 325 -17.77 -12.10 7.65
N ASP A 326 -17.67 -13.16 8.41
CA ASP A 326 -18.56 -13.55 9.50
C ASP A 326 -18.06 -13.13 10.90
N ASP A 327 -16.92 -12.44 10.97
CA ASP A 327 -16.42 -11.88 12.23
C ASP A 327 -17.33 -10.73 12.72
N ASP A 328 -17.48 -10.63 14.04
CA ASP A 328 -18.23 -9.56 14.67
C ASP A 328 -17.59 -8.18 14.41
N PRO A 329 -18.38 -7.08 14.34
CA PRO A 329 -17.87 -5.72 14.17
C PRO A 329 -16.78 -5.34 15.16
N GLU A 330 -16.87 -5.80 16.40
CA GLU A 330 -15.86 -5.56 17.45
C GLU A 330 -14.53 -6.25 17.10
N VAL A 331 -14.55 -7.50 16.64
CA VAL A 331 -13.36 -8.24 16.19
C VAL A 331 -12.71 -7.52 15.01
N ILE A 332 -13.51 -7.10 14.02
CA ILE A 332 -13.03 -6.38 12.84
C ILE A 332 -12.40 -5.04 13.21
N ALA A 333 -12.96 -4.31 14.16
CA ALA A 333 -12.46 -3.00 14.56
C ALA A 333 -11.22 -3.08 15.47
N THR A 334 -11.13 -4.12 16.32
CA THR A 334 -10.11 -4.20 17.37
C THR A 334 -8.95 -5.13 17.04
N THR A 335 -9.08 -5.95 15.98
CA THR A 335 -8.04 -6.88 15.53
C THR A 335 -7.78 -6.75 14.03
N SER A 336 -6.73 -7.38 13.56
CA SER A 336 -6.42 -7.54 12.13
C SER A 336 -6.72 -8.96 11.65
N GLY A 337 -7.59 -9.68 12.37
CA GLY A 337 -8.01 -11.03 12.06
C GLY A 337 -6.92 -12.08 12.21
N ARG A 338 -7.15 -13.23 11.59
CA ARG A 338 -6.33 -14.45 11.71
C ARG A 338 -5.39 -14.61 10.52
N ALA A 339 -4.33 -15.40 10.71
CA ALA A 339 -3.39 -15.75 9.64
C ALA A 339 -4.13 -16.15 8.35
N VAL A 340 -3.66 -15.65 7.21
CA VAL A 340 -4.17 -16.08 5.91
C VAL A 340 -3.59 -17.44 5.54
N ARG A 341 -4.08 -18.04 4.46
CA ARG A 341 -3.66 -19.37 4.03
C ARG A 341 -2.13 -19.47 3.91
N ASP A 342 -1.59 -20.55 4.46
CA ASP A 342 -0.17 -20.88 4.44
C ASP A 342 0.76 -19.90 5.16
N MET A 343 0.21 -18.93 5.92
CA MET A 343 0.97 -18.03 6.76
C MET A 343 0.95 -18.48 8.21
N GLU A 344 2.09 -18.35 8.87
CA GLU A 344 2.26 -18.55 10.29
C GLU A 344 2.57 -17.21 10.97
N VAL A 345 1.97 -16.99 12.13
CA VAL A 345 2.17 -15.79 12.97
C VAL A 345 2.42 -16.24 14.39
N ARG A 346 3.43 -15.69 15.04
CA ARG A 346 3.63 -15.87 16.48
C ARG A 346 4.04 -14.54 17.12
N ILE A 347 3.83 -14.45 18.40
CA ILE A 347 4.31 -13.34 19.23
C ILE A 347 5.56 -13.82 19.98
N ALA A 348 6.67 -13.11 19.85
CA ALA A 348 7.90 -13.38 20.57
C ALA A 348 7.78 -12.95 22.05
N ASP A 349 8.74 -13.35 22.89
CA ASP A 349 8.71 -13.05 24.35
C ASP A 349 8.75 -11.55 24.65
N ASP A 350 9.34 -10.74 23.77
CA ASP A 350 9.38 -9.28 23.85
C ASP A 350 8.15 -8.58 23.24
N GLY A 351 7.19 -9.36 22.74
CA GLY A 351 5.96 -8.87 22.13
C GLY A 351 6.05 -8.60 20.63
N GLU A 352 7.17 -8.89 19.97
CA GLU A 352 7.31 -8.73 18.53
C GLU A 352 6.43 -9.72 17.76
N ILE A 353 5.80 -9.23 16.70
CA ILE A 353 5.08 -10.07 15.73
C ILE A 353 6.09 -10.69 14.78
N LEU A 354 6.18 -12.00 14.78
CA LEU A 354 7.01 -12.77 13.85
C LEU A 354 6.13 -13.49 12.84
N VAL A 355 6.55 -13.47 11.57
CA VAL A 355 5.77 -14.05 10.49
C VAL A 355 6.60 -14.98 9.61
N ARG A 356 6.00 -16.05 9.11
CA ARG A 356 6.61 -17.00 8.21
C ARG A 356 5.58 -17.51 7.21
N GLY A 357 5.99 -17.74 5.97
CA GLY A 357 5.12 -18.30 4.93
C GLY A 357 5.41 -17.75 3.54
N PRO A 358 4.64 -18.21 2.54
CA PRO A 358 4.90 -17.90 1.14
C PRO A 358 4.69 -16.42 0.77
N ASN A 359 4.00 -15.65 1.62
CA ASN A 359 3.78 -14.23 1.39
C ASN A 359 4.95 -13.34 1.84
N VAL A 360 5.92 -13.90 2.58
CA VAL A 360 7.08 -13.14 3.06
C VAL A 360 8.14 -13.09 1.98
N ILE A 361 8.75 -11.92 1.76
CA ILE A 361 9.93 -11.80 0.88
C ILE A 361 11.03 -12.79 1.31
N THR A 362 11.90 -13.13 0.38
CA THR A 362 13.09 -13.93 0.72
C THR A 362 14.30 -13.06 1.06
N GLU A 363 14.34 -11.84 0.51
CA GLU A 363 15.46 -10.93 0.71
C GLU A 363 15.09 -9.48 0.41
N TYR A 364 15.92 -8.57 0.93
CA TYR A 364 15.98 -7.19 0.46
C TYR A 364 16.95 -7.08 -0.72
N PHE A 365 16.54 -6.37 -1.75
CA PHE A 365 17.32 -6.19 -2.97
C PHE A 365 18.73 -5.62 -2.70
N GLU A 366 19.75 -6.39 -3.02
CA GLU A 366 21.18 -6.04 -2.85
C GLU A 366 21.56 -5.56 -1.43
N ASP A 367 20.82 -6.03 -0.41
CA ASP A 367 21.09 -5.72 0.99
C ASP A 367 21.13 -7.00 1.86
N PRO A 368 22.21 -7.81 1.74
CA PRO A 368 22.31 -9.06 2.49
C PRO A 368 22.42 -8.83 4.01
N GLU A 369 22.95 -7.69 4.44
CA GLU A 369 23.03 -7.36 5.87
C GLU A 369 21.64 -7.09 6.45
N ALA A 370 20.80 -6.29 5.76
CA ALA A 370 19.43 -6.07 6.18
C ALA A 370 18.60 -7.36 6.12
N THR A 371 18.84 -8.21 5.12
CA THR A 371 18.19 -9.51 4.99
C THR A 371 18.55 -10.42 6.17
N ALA A 372 19.82 -10.55 6.50
CA ALA A 372 20.29 -11.39 7.62
C ALA A 372 19.75 -10.90 8.98
N LYS A 373 19.52 -9.60 9.15
CA LYS A 373 18.91 -9.02 10.37
C LYS A 373 17.39 -9.19 10.44
N ALA A 374 16.73 -9.39 9.29
CA ALA A 374 15.30 -9.48 9.23
C ALA A 374 14.75 -10.89 9.47
N PHE A 375 15.60 -11.92 9.39
CA PHE A 375 15.21 -13.30 9.58
C PHE A 375 16.01 -13.95 10.72
N ASP A 376 15.33 -14.72 11.56
CA ASP A 376 15.99 -15.58 12.54
C ASP A 376 16.46 -16.92 11.92
N ALA A 377 17.16 -17.75 12.73
CA ALA A 377 17.69 -19.02 12.27
C ALA A 377 16.62 -20.05 11.87
N ASP A 378 15.39 -19.88 12.36
CA ASP A 378 14.23 -20.75 12.07
C ASP A 378 13.40 -20.22 10.88
N GLY A 379 13.84 -19.12 10.23
CA GLY A 379 13.19 -18.52 9.07
C GLY A 379 12.00 -17.62 9.39
N TRP A 380 11.86 -17.17 10.64
CA TRP A 380 10.86 -16.17 10.99
C TRP A 380 11.35 -14.78 10.61
N PHE A 381 10.46 -14.04 9.96
CA PHE A 381 10.70 -12.64 9.63
C PHE A 381 10.30 -11.75 10.82
N HIS A 382 11.21 -10.90 11.24
CA HIS A 382 11.05 -9.89 12.26
C HIS A 382 10.36 -8.66 11.69
N THR A 383 9.10 -8.43 12.07
CA THR A 383 8.29 -7.35 11.46
C THR A 383 8.64 -5.97 12.03
N GLY A 384 9.20 -5.91 13.23
CA GLY A 384 9.38 -4.69 13.99
C GLY A 384 8.07 -4.09 14.52
N ASP A 385 6.96 -4.82 14.40
CA ASP A 385 5.66 -4.45 14.95
C ASP A 385 5.40 -5.28 16.21
N ALA A 386 4.81 -4.68 17.24
CA ALA A 386 4.40 -5.34 18.48
C ALA A 386 2.92 -5.67 18.45
N GLY A 387 2.55 -6.79 19.07
CA GLY A 387 1.16 -7.20 19.12
C GLY A 387 0.87 -8.33 20.11
N SER A 388 -0.37 -8.78 20.08
CA SER A 388 -0.85 -9.93 20.83
C SER A 388 -1.82 -10.75 20.00
N MET A 389 -2.00 -12.01 20.34
CA MET A 389 -3.02 -12.87 19.73
C MET A 389 -4.01 -13.31 20.81
N ASP A 390 -5.30 -13.32 20.46
CA ASP A 390 -6.33 -13.93 21.31
C ASP A 390 -6.40 -15.45 21.12
N ASP A 391 -7.23 -16.12 21.92
CA ASP A 391 -7.43 -17.57 21.88
C ASP A 391 -8.04 -18.07 20.55
N ALA A 392 -8.67 -17.19 19.78
CA ALA A 392 -9.19 -17.49 18.45
C ALA A 392 -8.15 -17.29 17.34
N GLY A 393 -6.94 -16.79 17.68
CA GLY A 393 -5.85 -16.52 16.76
C GLY A 393 -5.97 -15.17 16.04
N ASN A 394 -6.84 -14.26 16.50
CA ASN A 394 -6.90 -12.92 15.95
C ASN A 394 -5.72 -12.08 16.45
N LEU A 395 -5.02 -11.46 15.50
CA LEU A 395 -3.88 -10.59 15.77
C LEU A 395 -4.36 -9.17 16.13
N LYS A 396 -3.93 -8.68 17.26
CA LYS A 396 -4.08 -7.27 17.65
C LYS A 396 -2.70 -6.62 17.59
N ILE A 397 -2.55 -5.63 16.70
CA ILE A 397 -1.34 -4.83 16.62
C ILE A 397 -1.40 -3.77 17.70
N THR A 398 -0.35 -3.68 18.51
CA THR A 398 -0.26 -2.71 19.59
C THR A 398 0.45 -1.45 19.13
N ASP A 399 1.62 -1.58 18.53
CA ASP A 399 2.41 -0.45 17.98
C ASP A 399 3.60 -0.97 17.17
N ARG A 400 4.47 -0.05 16.76
CA ARG A 400 5.82 -0.39 16.30
C ARG A 400 6.78 -0.43 17.47
N ILE A 401 7.62 -1.44 17.54
CA ILE A 401 8.63 -1.59 18.62
C ILE A 401 9.49 -0.33 18.74
N LYS A 402 9.89 0.26 17.61
CA LYS A 402 10.67 1.51 17.58
C LYS A 402 9.91 2.77 18.00
N ASP A 403 8.59 2.76 17.97
CA ASP A 403 7.76 3.89 18.39
C ASP A 403 7.35 3.77 19.87
N MET A 404 7.49 2.57 20.46
CA MET A 404 7.38 2.32 21.88
C MET A 404 8.43 3.16 22.64
N PHE A 405 8.05 3.67 23.78
CA PHE A 405 8.95 4.34 24.72
C PHE A 405 8.86 3.73 26.12
N THR A 406 9.88 3.97 26.94
CA THR A 406 9.95 3.39 28.29
C THR A 406 9.73 4.44 29.35
N ASN A 407 8.65 4.31 30.11
CA ASN A 407 8.30 5.20 31.22
C ASN A 407 8.46 4.49 32.56
N GLY A 408 9.48 4.85 33.33
CA GLY A 408 9.73 4.25 34.65
C GLY A 408 9.97 2.74 34.59
N GLY A 409 10.55 2.22 33.52
CA GLY A 409 10.81 0.78 33.30
C GLY A 409 9.64 0.02 32.68
N PHE A 410 8.52 0.68 32.39
CA PHE A 410 7.38 0.07 31.70
C PHE A 410 7.36 0.45 30.23
N ASN A 411 7.11 -0.52 29.37
CA ASN A 411 6.87 -0.27 27.94
C ASN A 411 5.54 0.45 27.75
N VAL A 412 5.56 1.55 26.99
CA VAL A 412 4.38 2.33 26.63
C VAL A 412 4.24 2.35 25.12
N TYR A 413 3.09 1.96 24.67
CA TYR A 413 2.76 1.88 23.25
C TYR A 413 1.89 3.09 22.87
N PRO A 414 2.41 4.04 22.09
CA PRO A 414 1.68 5.25 21.67
C PRO A 414 0.31 5.00 21.11
N ALA A 415 0.13 3.96 20.30
CA ALA A 415 -1.16 3.66 19.69
C ALA A 415 -2.28 3.36 20.70
N GLU A 416 -1.95 2.78 21.86
CA GLU A 416 -2.93 2.56 22.93
C GLU A 416 -3.46 3.88 23.49
N ILE A 417 -2.58 4.86 23.63
CA ILE A 417 -2.95 6.20 24.12
C ILE A 417 -3.75 6.94 23.06
N GLU A 418 -3.31 6.86 21.80
CA GLU A 418 -3.99 7.47 20.64
C GLU A 418 -5.43 6.94 20.50
N GLN A 419 -5.65 5.66 20.74
CA GLN A 419 -7.00 5.05 20.76
C GLN A 419 -7.92 5.66 21.82
N VAL A 420 -7.39 5.94 22.99
CA VAL A 420 -8.15 6.58 24.07
C VAL A 420 -8.45 8.03 23.73
N ILE A 421 -7.46 8.77 23.23
CA ILE A 421 -7.63 10.17 22.84
C ILE A 421 -8.65 10.30 21.69
N ALA A 422 -8.67 9.38 20.74
CA ALA A 422 -9.62 9.38 19.62
C ALA A 422 -11.10 9.27 20.04
N ARG A 423 -11.38 8.81 21.27
CA ARG A 423 -12.75 8.75 21.82
C ARG A 423 -13.25 10.09 22.37
N ILE A 424 -12.38 11.08 22.49
CA ILE A 424 -12.77 12.41 22.98
C ILE A 424 -13.56 13.16 21.91
N PRO A 425 -14.81 13.58 22.17
CA PRO A 425 -15.58 14.35 21.20
C PRO A 425 -14.88 15.65 20.79
N GLY A 426 -14.65 15.82 19.49
CA GLY A 426 -13.95 16.99 18.96
C GLY A 426 -12.48 16.76 18.63
N VAL A 427 -11.93 15.60 18.89
CA VAL A 427 -10.63 15.17 18.36
C VAL A 427 -10.82 14.64 16.94
N ALA A 428 -10.06 15.17 16.00
CA ALA A 428 -10.00 14.67 14.63
C ALA A 428 -8.90 13.62 14.47
N GLU A 429 -7.71 13.90 15.02
CA GLU A 429 -6.55 12.99 14.95
C GLU A 429 -5.67 13.22 16.17
N SER A 430 -4.85 12.22 16.50
CA SER A 430 -3.79 12.35 17.49
C SER A 430 -2.56 11.50 17.13
N ALA A 431 -1.40 11.93 17.64
CA ALA A 431 -0.17 11.15 17.61
C ALA A 431 0.54 11.32 18.95
N VAL A 432 1.06 10.22 19.50
CA VAL A 432 1.80 10.23 20.76
C VAL A 432 3.23 9.79 20.51
N VAL A 433 4.17 10.47 21.17
CA VAL A 433 5.60 10.11 21.12
C VAL A 433 6.20 10.13 22.54
N GLY A 434 7.22 9.31 22.76
CA GLY A 434 8.08 9.43 23.93
C GLY A 434 8.96 10.67 23.81
N VAL A 435 9.05 11.43 24.88
CA VAL A 435 9.99 12.55 25.01
C VAL A 435 10.86 12.36 26.26
N PRO A 436 12.14 12.74 26.25
CA PRO A 436 13.04 12.53 27.37
C PRO A 436 12.54 13.17 28.67
N GLU A 437 12.63 12.43 29.77
CA GLU A 437 12.33 12.90 31.13
C GLU A 437 13.41 12.37 32.09
N PRO A 438 14.05 13.23 32.90
CA PRO A 438 15.23 12.87 33.70
C PRO A 438 15.03 11.75 34.73
N ARG A 439 13.84 11.55 35.24
CA ARG A 439 13.55 10.58 36.33
C ARG A 439 12.98 9.27 35.83
N LEU A 440 12.21 9.31 34.71
CA LEU A 440 11.44 8.19 34.23
C LEU A 440 11.98 7.64 32.90
N GLY A 441 13.04 8.26 32.35
CA GLY A 441 13.58 7.96 31.03
C GLY A 441 12.84 8.72 29.95
N GLU A 442 11.62 8.29 29.65
CA GLU A 442 10.74 8.97 28.70
C GLU A 442 9.32 9.10 29.28
N VAL A 443 8.58 10.08 28.78
CA VAL A 443 7.15 10.28 29.07
C VAL A 443 6.39 10.57 27.80
N GLY A 444 5.11 10.23 27.78
CA GLY A 444 4.25 10.48 26.61
C GLY A 444 3.97 11.97 26.41
N LYS A 445 4.14 12.46 25.19
CA LYS A 445 3.62 13.74 24.70
C LYS A 445 2.63 13.48 23.57
N ALA A 446 1.41 13.99 23.73
CA ALA A 446 0.36 13.86 22.71
C ALA A 446 0.28 15.11 21.83
N PHE A 447 0.21 14.93 20.53
CA PHE A 447 -0.12 15.96 19.54
C PHE A 447 -1.54 15.71 19.06
N VAL A 448 -2.42 16.71 19.17
CA VAL A 448 -3.86 16.55 18.92
C VAL A 448 -4.33 17.56 17.89
N VAL A 449 -5.00 17.07 16.85
CA VAL A 449 -5.72 17.88 15.86
C VAL A 449 -7.20 17.90 16.26
N LEU A 450 -7.78 19.06 16.34
CA LEU A 450 -9.21 19.22 16.67
C LEU A 450 -10.07 19.37 15.41
N THR A 451 -11.28 18.87 15.48
CA THR A 451 -12.31 19.15 14.46
C THR A 451 -12.60 20.66 14.40
N ALA A 452 -12.89 21.17 13.21
CA ALA A 452 -13.14 22.60 13.00
C ALA A 452 -14.21 23.15 13.99
N GLY A 453 -13.88 24.25 14.66
CA GLY A 453 -14.78 24.92 15.62
C GLY A 453 -14.87 24.26 17.00
N ARG A 454 -14.08 23.21 17.25
CA ARG A 454 -14.00 22.59 18.59
C ARG A 454 -12.81 23.15 19.37
N THR A 455 -12.95 23.18 20.69
CA THR A 455 -11.89 23.55 21.64
C THR A 455 -11.81 22.52 22.74
N LEU A 456 -10.60 22.13 23.09
CA LEU A 456 -10.28 21.27 24.24
C LEU A 456 -9.10 21.88 24.99
N THR A 457 -8.98 21.54 26.24
CA THR A 457 -7.80 21.91 27.05
C THR A 457 -6.88 20.70 27.20
N GLU A 458 -5.59 20.95 27.39
CA GLU A 458 -4.61 19.91 27.73
C GLU A 458 -5.09 19.07 28.91
N THR A 459 -5.58 19.71 29.98
CA THR A 459 -6.08 19.04 31.17
C THR A 459 -7.23 18.07 30.83
N ALA A 460 -8.17 18.48 29.97
CA ALA A 460 -9.30 17.63 29.61
C ALA A 460 -8.86 16.36 28.89
N VAL A 461 -7.86 16.44 28.01
CA VAL A 461 -7.30 15.26 27.32
C VAL A 461 -6.57 14.35 28.30
N ILE A 462 -5.74 14.92 29.19
CA ILE A 462 -4.99 14.16 30.19
C ILE A 462 -5.94 13.47 31.18
N ASP A 463 -6.97 14.18 31.66
CA ASP A 463 -7.93 13.63 32.61
C ASP A 463 -8.74 12.49 31.98
N HIS A 464 -9.16 12.63 30.70
CA HIS A 464 -9.78 11.55 29.97
C HIS A 464 -8.85 10.33 29.87
N CYS A 465 -7.58 10.52 29.54
CA CYS A 465 -6.62 9.41 29.51
C CYS A 465 -6.48 8.73 30.89
N ARG A 466 -6.56 9.47 32.01
CA ARG A 466 -6.48 8.91 33.35
C ARG A 466 -7.65 8.00 33.72
N GLU A 467 -8.81 8.22 33.13
CA GLU A 467 -9.98 7.37 33.37
C GLU A 467 -9.82 5.96 32.78
N PHE A 468 -9.04 5.84 31.67
CA PHE A 468 -8.95 4.60 30.89
C PHE A 468 -7.57 3.94 30.87
N LEU A 469 -6.51 4.66 31.31
CA LEU A 469 -5.13 4.19 31.21
C LEU A 469 -4.44 4.14 32.57
N ALA A 470 -3.53 3.17 32.71
CA ALA A 470 -2.61 3.14 33.85
C ALA A 470 -1.74 4.42 33.87
N ASN A 471 -1.39 4.90 35.06
CA ASN A 471 -0.73 6.20 35.24
C ASN A 471 0.57 6.39 34.44
N PHE A 472 1.33 5.32 34.20
CA PHE A 472 2.57 5.37 33.43
C PHE A 472 2.32 5.52 31.90
N LYS A 473 1.10 5.26 31.41
CA LYS A 473 0.68 5.44 30.02
C LYS A 473 0.08 6.84 29.77
N VAL A 474 -0.34 7.55 30.81
CA VAL A 474 -0.99 8.86 30.68
C VAL A 474 0.02 9.89 30.14
N PRO A 475 -0.27 10.57 29.03
CA PRO A 475 0.62 11.60 28.50
C PRO A 475 0.85 12.72 29.52
N ARG A 476 2.08 13.22 29.59
CA ARG A 476 2.44 14.30 30.53
C ARG A 476 2.17 15.69 29.96
N SER A 477 2.07 15.79 28.64
CA SER A 477 1.75 17.04 27.95
C SER A 477 0.95 16.79 26.68
N VAL A 478 0.16 17.80 26.30
CA VAL A 478 -0.64 17.80 25.06
C VAL A 478 -0.36 19.08 24.30
N GLU A 479 -0.03 18.94 23.02
CA GLU A 479 0.13 20.05 22.09
C GLU A 479 -0.96 19.98 21.03
N PHE A 480 -1.73 21.07 20.87
CA PHE A 480 -2.72 21.18 19.82
C PHE A 480 -2.07 21.73 18.56
N VAL A 481 -2.20 20.98 17.46
CA VAL A 481 -1.61 21.32 16.16
C VAL A 481 -2.68 21.41 15.09
N SER A 482 -2.42 22.19 14.04
CA SER A 482 -3.34 22.30 12.90
C SER A 482 -3.37 21.04 12.03
N GLU A 483 -2.25 20.34 11.94
CA GLU A 483 -2.08 19.09 11.20
C GLU A 483 -0.90 18.28 11.76
N LEU A 484 -0.93 16.96 11.55
CA LEU A 484 0.20 16.08 11.87
C LEU A 484 1.16 15.98 10.67
N PRO A 485 2.49 16.00 10.89
CA PRO A 485 3.46 15.83 9.82
C PRO A 485 3.33 14.43 9.19
N ARG A 486 3.30 14.36 7.86
CA ARG A 486 3.09 13.11 7.12
C ARG A 486 4.12 12.92 6.03
N ASN A 487 4.42 11.67 5.74
CA ASN A 487 5.19 11.33 4.55
C ASN A 487 4.30 11.35 3.29
N ALA A 488 4.92 11.11 2.12
CA ALA A 488 4.24 11.08 0.83
C ALA A 488 3.14 9.99 0.70
N THR A 489 3.13 8.99 1.59
CA THR A 489 2.09 7.95 1.63
C THR A 489 0.97 8.25 2.63
N GLY A 490 1.02 9.42 3.30
CA GLY A 490 0.03 9.85 4.29
C GLY A 490 0.30 9.36 5.72
N LYS A 491 1.40 8.64 5.96
CA LYS A 491 1.77 8.14 7.29
C LYS A 491 2.36 9.25 8.16
N VAL A 492 1.91 9.35 9.42
CA VAL A 492 2.43 10.30 10.40
C VAL A 492 3.91 10.06 10.65
N LEU A 493 4.70 11.14 10.62
CA LEU A 493 6.14 11.15 10.87
C LEU A 493 6.42 11.42 12.36
N LYS A 494 6.28 10.40 13.21
CA LYS A 494 6.51 10.50 14.67
C LYS A 494 7.91 11.03 15.02
N ARG A 495 8.92 10.75 14.20
CA ARG A 495 10.27 11.29 14.39
C ARG A 495 10.30 12.83 14.35
N VAL A 496 9.54 13.45 13.43
CA VAL A 496 9.44 14.92 13.36
C VAL A 496 8.78 15.47 14.62
N LEU A 497 7.77 14.78 15.15
CA LEU A 497 7.13 15.14 16.41
C LEU A 497 8.07 15.00 17.63
N ARG A 498 9.09 14.13 17.56
CA ARG A 498 10.16 14.02 18.55
C ARG A 498 11.22 15.13 18.44
N GLY A 499 11.13 15.99 17.42
CA GLY A 499 12.12 17.05 17.16
C GLY A 499 13.33 16.59 16.36
N GLU A 500 13.28 15.41 15.75
CA GLU A 500 14.31 14.95 14.83
C GLU A 500 14.15 15.64 13.46
N PRO A 501 15.25 15.99 12.78
CA PRO A 501 15.15 16.69 11.50
C PRO A 501 14.40 15.85 10.46
N ASP A 502 13.51 16.50 9.72
CA ASP A 502 12.89 15.89 8.53
C ASP A 502 13.92 15.88 7.40
N PRO A 503 14.37 14.69 6.92
CA PRO A 503 15.31 14.63 5.81
C PRO A 503 14.77 15.29 4.52
N ALA A 504 13.44 15.39 4.37
CA ALA A 504 12.80 16.06 3.24
C ALA A 504 12.72 17.60 3.40
N ALA A 505 12.96 18.13 4.60
CA ALA A 505 12.91 19.58 4.86
C ALA A 505 14.25 20.31 4.59
N GLY A 506 15.33 19.59 4.31
CA GLY A 506 16.68 20.13 4.12
C GLY A 506 16.95 20.86 2.81
N GLU A 507 16.03 20.88 1.85
CA GLU A 507 16.24 21.45 0.50
C GLU A 507 15.28 22.59 0.12
N LYS A 508 14.69 23.27 1.10
CA LYS A 508 14.08 24.58 0.83
C LYS A 508 15.08 25.68 1.16
N ARG A 509 16.10 25.84 0.33
CA ARG A 509 16.86 27.09 0.16
C ARG A 509 17.26 27.27 -1.30
#